data_11f8538b6b132e55ac39dbd6b96cfc50
#
_entry.id   11f8538b6b132e55ac39dbd6b96cfc50
#
_cell.length_a   1.000
_cell.length_b   1.000
_cell.length_c   1.000
_cell.angle_alpha   90.00
_cell.angle_beta   90.00
_cell.angle_gamma   90.00
#
_symmetry.space_group_name_H-M   'P 1'
#
loop_
_entity.id
_entity.type
_entity.pdbx_description
1 polymer ?
#
loop_
_entity_poly.entity_id
_entity_poly.type
_entity_poly.pdbx_seq_one_letter_code
_entity_poly.pdbx_strand_id
1 'polypeptide(L)'
;MGFSDRMQPLFGYGRGDVMPTPHNTANTGDIAKTVIMPGDPLRAKYIADTYLDNVVRFNNVRNIYGYTGVYRDVDISVMASGMGMPSMGIYSYELFKYYDVDNIIRIGSAGSISDKVDLRDIVLAIGTSTDSNYAKQYNLPGTYAPVADFGLLNCAYEQSKLYGIAAEVGNVVSTDVFYNDNPEYNKAWSNMGVLAVEMESAAPVSYTHLRAHETELHL
;
A
#
# COMPACT_ATOMS: atom_id res chain seq x y z
N MET A 1 -21.87 -10.49 -16.33
CA MET A 1 -21.28 -11.13 -15.15
C MET A 1 -19.97 -10.44 -14.87
N GLY A 2 -19.93 -9.62 -13.83
CA GLY A 2 -18.77 -8.80 -13.51
C GLY A 2 -17.60 -9.63 -12.97
N PHE A 3 -16.39 -9.08 -13.07
CA PHE A 3 -15.15 -9.71 -12.59
C PHE A 3 -15.20 -10.05 -11.09
N SER A 4 -16.03 -9.34 -10.31
CA SER A 4 -16.25 -9.55 -8.87
C SER A 4 -16.86 -10.93 -8.53
N ASP A 5 -17.60 -11.53 -9.45
CA ASP A 5 -18.31 -12.80 -9.18
C ASP A 5 -17.42 -14.04 -9.35
N ARG A 6 -16.22 -13.90 -9.91
CA ARG A 6 -15.31 -15.02 -10.15
C ARG A 6 -14.29 -15.26 -9.06
N MET A 7 -14.08 -14.31 -8.18
CA MET A 7 -13.28 -14.48 -6.96
C MET A 7 -14.20 -14.75 -5.78
N GLN A 8 -14.92 -15.87 -5.81
CA GLN A 8 -15.41 -16.42 -4.55
C GLN A 8 -14.16 -16.80 -3.73
N PRO A 9 -14.03 -16.31 -2.49
CA PRO A 9 -12.93 -16.72 -1.65
C PRO A 9 -12.96 -18.24 -1.51
N LEU A 10 -11.81 -18.88 -1.63
CA LEU A 10 -11.60 -20.34 -1.41
C LEU A 10 -12.15 -20.82 -0.04
N PHE A 11 -12.65 -19.93 0.77
CA PHE A 11 -13.17 -20.14 2.10
C PHE A 11 -14.54 -19.45 2.24
N GLY A 12 -15.55 -19.92 1.59
CA GLY A 12 -17.00 -19.77 1.80
C GLY A 12 -17.60 -18.63 2.65
N TYR A 13 -17.05 -17.42 2.64
CA TYR A 13 -17.60 -16.28 3.39
C TYR A 13 -18.72 -15.62 2.58
N GLY A 14 -19.97 -15.71 3.08
CA GLY A 14 -21.11 -15.02 2.53
C GLY A 14 -21.04 -13.50 2.71
N ARG A 15 -21.76 -12.74 1.85
CA ARG A 15 -21.97 -11.30 2.07
C ARG A 15 -22.79 -11.16 3.36
N GLY A 16 -22.19 -10.65 4.44
CA GLY A 16 -22.90 -10.31 5.66
C GLY A 16 -22.22 -10.66 6.98
N ASP A 17 -21.40 -11.73 7.03
CA ASP A 17 -20.76 -12.19 8.27
C ASP A 17 -19.25 -12.20 8.05
N VAL A 18 -18.63 -11.03 8.03
CA VAL A 18 -17.21 -10.95 7.75
C VAL A 18 -16.48 -10.48 8.95
N MET A 19 -15.83 -11.40 9.63
CA MET A 19 -14.71 -11.08 10.50
C MET A 19 -14.54 -12.15 11.55
N PRO A 20 -13.35 -12.61 11.75
CA PRO A 20 -12.06 -12.25 11.15
C PRO A 20 -11.80 -12.89 9.77
N THR A 21 -10.87 -12.30 8.98
CA THR A 21 -10.35 -12.94 7.77
C THR A 21 -9.22 -13.94 8.10
N PRO A 22 -8.74 -14.77 7.16
CA PRO A 22 -7.61 -15.67 7.43
C PRO A 22 -6.30 -14.96 7.85
N HIS A 23 -6.17 -13.66 7.56
CA HIS A 23 -4.94 -12.92 7.79
C HIS A 23 -5.12 -11.75 8.77
N ASN A 24 -6.35 -11.49 9.23
CA ASN A 24 -6.64 -10.38 10.14
C ASN A 24 -7.72 -10.75 11.15
N THR A 25 -7.42 -10.49 12.44
CA THR A 25 -8.32 -10.78 13.56
C THR A 25 -9.23 -9.63 13.96
N ALA A 26 -9.17 -8.50 13.25
CA ALA A 26 -10.01 -7.34 13.54
C ALA A 26 -11.50 -7.66 13.35
N ASN A 27 -12.36 -7.01 14.12
CA ASN A 27 -13.79 -6.96 13.90
C ASN A 27 -14.16 -5.74 13.06
N THR A 28 -15.40 -5.70 12.60
CA THR A 28 -15.95 -4.51 11.93
C THR A 28 -15.83 -3.29 12.85
N GLY A 29 -15.21 -2.23 12.35
CA GLY A 29 -15.00 -0.99 13.11
C GLY A 29 -13.70 -0.91 13.91
N ASP A 30 -12.93 -2.00 14.02
CA ASP A 30 -11.63 -1.97 14.70
C ASP A 30 -10.55 -1.23 13.89
N ILE A 31 -10.72 -1.12 12.56
CA ILE A 31 -9.76 -0.50 11.64
C ILE A 31 -10.28 0.84 11.15
N ALA A 32 -9.44 1.87 11.23
CA ALA A 32 -9.77 3.21 10.76
C ALA A 32 -9.86 3.29 9.23
N LYS A 33 -10.53 4.33 8.72
CA LYS A 33 -10.68 4.60 7.29
C LYS A 33 -9.36 4.83 6.56
N THR A 34 -8.32 5.26 7.28
CA THR A 34 -6.97 5.47 6.74
C THR A 34 -5.99 4.55 7.43
N VAL A 35 -5.25 3.77 6.63
CA VAL A 35 -4.25 2.82 7.11
C VAL A 35 -2.87 3.19 6.58
N ILE A 36 -1.91 3.37 7.49
CA ILE A 36 -0.49 3.52 7.15
C ILE A 36 0.14 2.13 7.11
N MET A 37 0.80 1.78 6.01
CA MET A 37 1.33 0.43 5.81
C MET A 37 2.85 0.41 5.61
N PRO A 38 3.66 0.25 6.68
CA PRO A 38 5.06 -0.15 6.54
C PRO A 38 5.17 -1.64 6.19
N GLY A 39 6.31 -2.04 5.61
CA GLY A 39 6.58 -3.46 5.35
C GLY A 39 6.85 -4.26 6.64
N ASP A 40 7.61 -3.66 7.55
CA ASP A 40 8.11 -4.28 8.78
C ASP A 40 7.09 -4.19 9.94
N PRO A 41 6.73 -5.32 10.59
CA PRO A 41 5.84 -5.32 11.75
C PRO A 41 6.37 -4.51 12.95
N LEU A 42 7.67 -4.50 13.18
CA LEU A 42 8.26 -3.70 14.26
C LEU A 42 8.21 -2.20 13.95
N ARG A 43 8.28 -1.82 12.67
CA ARG A 43 8.06 -0.44 12.25
C ARG A 43 6.59 -0.04 12.45
N ALA A 44 5.64 -0.92 12.16
CA ALA A 44 4.23 -0.68 12.47
C ALA A 44 4.02 -0.44 13.97
N LYS A 45 4.63 -1.28 14.82
CA LYS A 45 4.59 -1.09 16.26
C LYS A 45 5.22 0.23 16.69
N TYR A 46 6.40 0.57 16.16
CA TYR A 46 7.10 1.82 16.49
C TYR A 46 6.24 3.05 16.15
N ILE A 47 5.61 3.05 14.98
CA ILE A 47 4.75 4.17 14.57
C ILE A 47 3.55 4.30 15.50
N ALA A 48 2.90 3.19 15.81
CA ALA A 48 1.75 3.19 16.72
C ALA A 48 2.15 3.70 18.12
N ASP A 49 3.22 3.14 18.71
CA ASP A 49 3.67 3.51 20.07
C ASP A 49 4.19 4.96 20.16
N THR A 50 4.69 5.51 19.04
CA THR A 50 5.35 6.83 19.06
C THR A 50 4.41 7.97 18.72
N TYR A 51 3.46 7.75 17.83
CA TYR A 51 2.66 8.82 17.23
C TYR A 51 1.17 8.74 17.52
N LEU A 52 0.65 7.60 17.98
CA LEU A 52 -0.78 7.46 18.23
C LEU A 52 -1.08 7.43 19.73
N ASP A 53 -2.18 8.06 20.10
CA ASP A 53 -2.79 7.95 21.42
C ASP A 53 -3.83 6.81 21.45
N ASN A 54 -4.11 6.27 22.64
CA ASN A 54 -5.13 5.24 22.88
C ASN A 54 -4.99 3.99 22.01
N VAL A 55 -3.77 3.53 21.81
CA VAL A 55 -3.43 2.45 20.88
C VAL A 55 -4.04 1.12 21.28
N VAL A 56 -4.77 0.50 20.36
CA VAL A 56 -5.31 -0.86 20.48
C VAL A 56 -4.75 -1.72 19.36
N ARG A 57 -4.19 -2.88 19.69
CA ARG A 57 -3.74 -3.85 18.69
C ARG A 57 -4.89 -4.73 18.25
N PHE A 58 -5.24 -4.70 16.96
CA PHE A 58 -6.31 -5.51 16.37
C PHE A 58 -5.80 -6.76 15.66
N ASN A 59 -4.53 -6.81 15.23
CA ASN A 59 -3.99 -7.96 14.51
C ASN A 59 -2.59 -8.39 14.98
N ASN A 60 -2.37 -9.71 14.99
CA ASN A 60 -1.07 -10.34 15.19
C ASN A 60 -0.89 -11.65 14.39
N VAL A 61 -1.83 -11.96 13.51
CA VAL A 61 -1.75 -13.15 12.64
C VAL A 61 -0.48 -13.06 11.80
N ARG A 62 0.28 -14.15 11.75
CA ARG A 62 1.59 -14.25 11.04
C ARG A 62 2.60 -13.18 11.48
N ASN A 63 2.45 -12.62 12.69
CA ASN A 63 3.21 -11.46 13.16
C ASN A 63 3.06 -10.20 12.33
N ILE A 64 2.03 -10.10 11.49
CA ILE A 64 1.67 -8.86 10.80
C ILE A 64 0.87 -8.02 11.79
N TYR A 65 1.59 -7.18 12.51
CA TYR A 65 0.98 -6.34 13.55
C TYR A 65 0.14 -5.25 12.95
N GLY A 66 -1.07 -5.08 13.50
CA GLY A 66 -2.00 -4.01 13.18
C GLY A 66 -2.50 -3.31 14.44
N TYR A 67 -2.53 -1.99 14.42
CA TYR A 67 -2.88 -1.11 15.53
C TYR A 67 -3.81 -0.02 15.04
N THR A 68 -4.80 0.36 15.87
CA THR A 68 -5.60 1.56 15.69
C THR A 68 -5.39 2.48 16.89
N GLY A 69 -5.33 3.77 16.65
CA GLY A 69 -5.23 4.80 17.68
C GLY A 69 -5.59 6.15 17.11
N VAL A 70 -5.39 7.20 17.88
CA VAL A 70 -5.76 8.57 17.53
C VAL A 70 -4.52 9.39 17.25
N TYR A 71 -4.51 10.12 16.14
CA TYR A 71 -3.51 11.14 15.82
C TYR A 71 -4.19 12.48 15.56
N ARG A 72 -3.96 13.47 16.42
CA ARG A 72 -4.57 14.82 16.32
C ARG A 72 -6.08 14.77 16.09
N ASP A 73 -6.77 14.04 16.97
CA ASP A 73 -8.23 13.85 16.97
C ASP A 73 -8.79 13.08 15.74
N VAL A 74 -7.93 12.36 15.00
CA VAL A 74 -8.33 11.51 13.86
C VAL A 74 -7.93 10.07 14.13
N ASP A 75 -8.87 9.15 13.94
CA ASP A 75 -8.59 7.71 14.00
C ASP A 75 -7.68 7.30 12.83
N ILE A 76 -6.57 6.66 13.16
CA ILE A 76 -5.59 6.15 12.20
C ILE A 76 -5.25 4.71 12.57
N SER A 77 -5.18 3.87 11.56
CA SER A 77 -4.60 2.54 11.72
C SER A 77 -3.20 2.45 11.12
N VAL A 78 -2.38 1.60 11.72
CA VAL A 78 -1.05 1.25 11.20
C VAL A 78 -0.98 -0.26 11.14
N MET A 79 -0.72 -0.83 9.96
CA MET A 79 -0.62 -2.28 9.79
C MET A 79 0.55 -2.64 8.88
N ALA A 80 1.34 -3.63 9.27
CA ALA A 80 2.44 -4.11 8.43
C ALA A 80 1.91 -4.81 7.17
N SER A 81 2.68 -4.73 6.08
CA SER A 81 2.34 -5.41 4.82
C SER A 81 3.17 -6.68 4.56
N GLY A 82 4.26 -6.88 5.28
CA GLY A 82 5.29 -7.83 4.87
C GLY A 82 6.09 -7.32 3.66
N MET A 83 6.77 -8.23 2.97
CA MET A 83 7.60 -7.93 1.79
C MET A 83 6.99 -8.53 0.52
N GLY A 84 7.11 -7.78 -0.56
CA GLY A 84 6.71 -8.18 -1.91
C GLY A 84 5.24 -7.95 -2.22
N MET A 85 4.94 -7.79 -3.51
CA MET A 85 3.59 -7.53 -4.01
C MET A 85 2.55 -8.58 -3.58
N PRO A 86 2.85 -9.90 -3.55
CA PRO A 86 1.88 -10.88 -3.09
C PRO A 86 1.45 -10.69 -1.64
N SER A 87 2.39 -10.35 -0.73
CA SER A 87 2.07 -10.07 0.66
C SER A 87 1.26 -8.79 0.81
N MET A 88 1.74 -7.68 0.24
CA MET A 88 1.02 -6.40 0.23
C MET A 88 -0.37 -6.55 -0.35
N GLY A 89 -0.52 -7.34 -1.42
CA GLY A 89 -1.78 -7.58 -2.10
C GLY A 89 -2.83 -8.27 -1.22
N ILE A 90 -2.43 -9.25 -0.41
CA ILE A 90 -3.35 -9.93 0.53
C ILE A 90 -3.95 -8.91 1.50
N TYR A 91 -3.10 -8.15 2.19
CA TYR A 91 -3.57 -7.25 3.25
C TYR A 91 -4.33 -6.05 2.69
N SER A 92 -3.86 -5.43 1.61
CA SER A 92 -4.57 -4.30 0.99
C SER A 92 -5.93 -4.72 0.41
N TYR A 93 -6.03 -5.92 -0.18
CA TYR A 93 -7.30 -6.47 -0.65
C TYR A 93 -8.29 -6.64 0.51
N GLU A 94 -7.85 -7.28 1.60
CA GLU A 94 -8.72 -7.49 2.76
C GLU A 94 -9.18 -6.17 3.39
N LEU A 95 -8.27 -5.20 3.54
CA LEU A 95 -8.58 -3.89 4.09
C LEU A 95 -9.65 -3.17 3.28
N PHE A 96 -9.50 -3.10 1.95
CA PHE A 96 -10.49 -2.46 1.09
C PHE A 96 -11.80 -3.24 0.99
N LYS A 97 -11.72 -4.57 0.90
CA LYS A 97 -12.91 -5.39 0.60
C LYS A 97 -13.76 -5.69 1.82
N TYR A 98 -13.15 -5.85 2.98
CA TYR A 98 -13.82 -6.39 4.15
C TYR A 98 -13.83 -5.46 5.37
N TYR A 99 -12.94 -4.48 5.42
CA TYR A 99 -12.79 -3.61 6.60
C TYR A 99 -13.16 -2.15 6.34
N ASP A 100 -13.77 -1.86 5.19
CA ASP A 100 -14.29 -0.52 4.87
C ASP A 100 -13.21 0.57 4.95
N VAL A 101 -11.97 0.22 4.54
CA VAL A 101 -10.85 1.15 4.47
C VAL A 101 -10.94 1.99 3.20
N ASP A 102 -10.80 3.30 3.35
CA ASP A 102 -10.84 4.24 2.23
C ASP A 102 -9.46 4.54 1.67
N ASN A 103 -8.45 4.66 2.54
CA ASN A 103 -7.11 5.09 2.15
C ASN A 103 -6.05 4.15 2.69
N ILE A 104 -5.12 3.76 1.83
CA ILE A 104 -3.88 3.09 2.22
C ILE A 104 -2.71 3.97 1.81
N ILE A 105 -1.86 4.33 2.79
CA ILE A 105 -0.62 5.07 2.57
C ILE A 105 0.54 4.13 2.89
N ARG A 106 1.20 3.64 1.84
CA ARG A 106 2.40 2.83 2.04
C ARG A 106 3.58 3.72 2.41
N ILE A 107 4.28 3.34 3.45
CA ILE A 107 5.55 3.95 3.85
C ILE A 107 6.63 2.86 3.92
N GLY A 108 7.69 3.01 3.16
CA GLY A 108 8.73 1.98 3.06
C GLY A 108 10.11 2.57 2.83
N SER A 109 11.12 1.74 2.96
CA SER A 109 12.45 2.03 2.44
C SER A 109 12.53 1.62 0.97
N ALA A 110 13.32 2.37 0.19
CA ALA A 110 13.59 2.09 -1.20
C ALA A 110 15.09 2.31 -1.49
N GLY A 111 15.62 1.64 -2.48
CA GLY A 111 16.96 1.89 -3.00
C GLY A 111 16.94 3.00 -4.02
N SER A 112 17.73 4.08 -3.84
CA SER A 112 17.91 5.08 -4.89
C SER A 112 18.62 4.47 -6.10
N ILE A 113 18.09 4.75 -7.29
CA ILE A 113 18.71 4.40 -8.58
C ILE A 113 18.88 5.62 -9.48
N SER A 114 18.65 6.81 -8.97
CA SER A 114 18.73 8.09 -9.68
C SER A 114 19.64 9.07 -8.96
N ASP A 115 20.42 9.83 -9.71
CA ASP A 115 21.27 10.91 -9.18
C ASP A 115 20.48 12.09 -8.58
N LYS A 116 19.15 12.06 -8.71
CA LYS A 116 18.25 13.08 -8.13
C LYS A 116 17.86 12.78 -6.69
N VAL A 117 18.19 11.60 -6.18
CA VAL A 117 17.72 11.12 -4.86
C VAL A 117 18.92 10.70 -4.04
N ASP A 118 19.18 11.43 -2.99
CA ASP A 118 20.25 11.14 -2.02
C ASP A 118 19.78 10.23 -0.87
N LEU A 119 20.73 9.79 -0.06
CA LEU A 119 20.43 9.02 1.14
C LEU A 119 19.56 9.84 2.12
N ARG A 120 18.44 9.27 2.57
CA ARG A 120 17.44 9.85 3.46
C ARG A 120 16.47 10.83 2.81
N ASP A 121 16.53 11.01 1.51
CA ASP A 121 15.49 11.74 0.80
C ASP A 121 14.17 10.98 0.82
N ILE A 122 13.09 11.74 0.71
CA ILE A 122 11.75 11.18 0.56
C ILE A 122 11.39 11.14 -0.92
N VAL A 123 10.98 9.97 -1.39
CA VAL A 123 10.39 9.79 -2.73
C VAL A 123 8.88 9.63 -2.61
N LEU A 124 8.14 10.54 -3.23
CA LEU A 124 6.70 10.47 -3.37
C LEU A 124 6.38 9.81 -4.73
N ALA A 125 6.00 8.55 -4.71
CA ALA A 125 5.73 7.79 -5.92
C ALA A 125 4.43 8.23 -6.58
N ILE A 126 4.49 8.89 -7.74
CA ILE A 126 3.33 9.24 -8.55
C ILE A 126 2.82 8.05 -9.36
N GLY A 127 3.71 7.15 -9.72
CA GLY A 127 3.41 5.91 -10.43
C GLY A 127 4.44 4.85 -10.12
N THR A 128 4.12 3.61 -10.44
CA THR A 128 5.00 2.48 -10.19
C THR A 128 5.12 1.62 -11.43
N SER A 129 6.33 1.53 -11.97
CA SER A 129 6.68 0.50 -12.95
C SER A 129 6.86 -0.85 -12.25
N THR A 130 6.81 -1.95 -12.98
CA THR A 130 7.11 -3.27 -12.40
C THR A 130 7.61 -4.24 -13.48
N ASP A 131 8.50 -5.13 -13.09
CA ASP A 131 8.93 -6.29 -13.85
C ASP A 131 8.16 -7.57 -13.48
N SER A 132 7.25 -7.46 -12.51
CA SER A 132 6.44 -8.57 -12.03
C SER A 132 5.30 -8.92 -12.96
N ASN A 133 4.91 -10.18 -12.89
CA ASN A 133 3.68 -10.67 -13.52
C ASN A 133 2.43 -10.48 -12.64
N TYR A 134 2.51 -9.75 -11.53
CA TYR A 134 1.44 -9.62 -10.56
C TYR A 134 0.12 -9.13 -11.18
N ALA A 135 0.16 -8.14 -12.08
CA ALA A 135 -1.02 -7.59 -12.73
C ALA A 135 -1.67 -8.53 -13.77
N LYS A 136 -1.00 -9.61 -14.19
CA LYS A 136 -1.59 -10.58 -15.15
C LYS A 136 -2.85 -11.28 -14.62
N GLN A 137 -3.02 -11.36 -13.31
CA GLN A 137 -4.23 -11.91 -12.68
C GLN A 137 -5.51 -11.17 -13.09
N TYR A 138 -5.41 -9.90 -13.51
CA TYR A 138 -6.57 -9.08 -13.90
C TYR A 138 -7.06 -9.34 -15.32
N ASN A 139 -6.31 -10.12 -16.13
CA ASN A 139 -6.66 -10.44 -17.53
C ASN A 139 -7.02 -9.21 -18.38
N LEU A 140 -6.34 -8.10 -18.19
CA LEU A 140 -6.56 -6.90 -18.98
C LEU A 140 -6.04 -7.08 -20.40
N PRO A 141 -6.67 -6.48 -21.42
CA PRO A 141 -6.22 -6.55 -22.81
C PRO A 141 -5.00 -5.64 -23.09
N GLY A 142 -4.27 -5.21 -22.06
CA GLY A 142 -3.11 -4.33 -22.13
C GLY A 142 -2.32 -4.35 -20.83
N THR A 143 -1.44 -3.36 -20.66
CA THR A 143 -0.63 -3.17 -19.44
C THR A 143 -1.30 -2.15 -18.53
N TYR A 144 -1.54 -2.53 -17.29
CA TYR A 144 -2.03 -1.60 -16.27
C TYR A 144 -0.89 -0.71 -15.78
N ALA A 145 -1.15 0.59 -15.66
CA ALA A 145 -0.23 1.57 -15.09
C ALA A 145 -0.65 1.89 -13.65
N PRO A 146 0.03 1.37 -12.62
CA PRO A 146 -0.24 1.70 -11.23
C PRO A 146 0.12 3.17 -10.96
N VAL A 147 -0.87 4.01 -10.65
CA VAL A 147 -0.69 5.43 -10.31
C VAL A 147 -1.28 5.72 -8.93
N ALA A 148 -0.61 6.59 -8.18
CA ALA A 148 -1.07 7.00 -6.87
C ALA A 148 -2.36 7.84 -6.97
N ASP A 149 -3.13 7.86 -5.87
CA ASP A 149 -4.21 8.84 -5.72
C ASP A 149 -3.61 10.25 -5.68
N PHE A 150 -4.05 11.12 -6.58
CA PHE A 150 -3.52 12.48 -6.71
C PHE A 150 -3.78 13.34 -5.47
N GLY A 151 -4.93 13.17 -4.82
CA GLY A 151 -5.27 13.93 -3.61
C GLY A 151 -4.32 13.61 -2.46
N LEU A 152 -4.08 12.33 -2.20
CA LEU A 152 -3.14 11.88 -1.17
C LEU A 152 -1.69 12.27 -1.49
N LEU A 153 -1.28 12.11 -2.75
CA LEU A 153 0.06 12.50 -3.20
C LEU A 153 0.29 14.00 -3.03
N ASN A 154 -0.64 14.83 -3.50
CA ASN A 154 -0.54 16.27 -3.39
C ASN A 154 -0.54 16.74 -1.94
N CYS A 155 -1.36 16.12 -1.08
CA CYS A 155 -1.35 16.39 0.35
C CYS A 155 0.04 16.10 0.96
N ALA A 156 0.63 14.94 0.66
CA ALA A 156 1.97 14.60 1.14
C ALA A 156 3.04 15.59 0.64
N TYR A 157 2.96 16.00 -0.62
CA TYR A 157 3.88 16.98 -1.21
C TYR A 157 3.77 18.36 -0.57
N GLU A 158 2.56 18.86 -0.34
CA GLU A 158 2.38 20.16 0.33
C GLU A 158 2.83 20.11 1.80
N GLN A 159 2.61 18.99 2.49
CA GLN A 159 3.10 18.80 3.85
C GLN A 159 4.64 18.75 3.88
N SER A 160 5.30 18.10 2.92
CA SER A 160 6.77 18.09 2.87
C SER A 160 7.33 19.50 2.77
N LYS A 161 6.72 20.36 1.95
CA LYS A 161 7.12 21.77 1.86
C LYS A 161 6.91 22.54 3.17
N LEU A 162 5.75 22.33 3.81
CA LEU A 162 5.41 22.98 5.07
C LEU A 162 6.42 22.65 6.17
N TYR A 163 6.91 21.41 6.21
CA TYR A 163 7.90 20.96 7.18
C TYR A 163 9.36 21.16 6.71
N GLY A 164 9.58 21.74 5.54
CA GLY A 164 10.92 21.93 4.98
C GLY A 164 11.66 20.63 4.66
N ILE A 165 10.91 19.58 4.36
CA ILE A 165 11.45 18.26 4.00
C ILE A 165 11.57 18.19 2.49
N ALA A 166 12.77 17.94 1.97
CA ALA A 166 12.97 17.68 0.56
C ALA A 166 12.28 16.37 0.15
N ALA A 167 11.42 16.43 -0.88
CA ALA A 167 10.72 15.29 -1.40
C ALA A 167 10.74 15.32 -2.94
N GLU A 168 11.26 14.25 -3.54
CA GLU A 168 11.24 14.06 -4.99
C GLU A 168 9.97 13.33 -5.40
N VAL A 169 9.24 13.89 -6.37
CA VAL A 169 8.04 13.28 -6.95
C VAL A 169 8.39 12.60 -8.25
N GLY A 170 8.17 11.30 -8.36
CA GLY A 170 8.47 10.59 -9.59
C GLY A 170 8.06 9.12 -9.57
N ASN A 171 8.44 8.43 -10.64
CA ASN A 171 8.15 7.02 -10.80
C ASN A 171 9.12 6.17 -9.97
N VAL A 172 8.62 5.06 -9.41
CA VAL A 172 9.43 4.03 -8.77
C VAL A 172 9.27 2.70 -9.52
N VAL A 173 10.07 1.71 -9.20
CA VAL A 173 9.88 0.35 -9.73
C VAL A 173 9.71 -0.65 -8.61
N SER A 174 8.64 -1.45 -8.68
CA SER A 174 8.43 -2.63 -7.84
C SER A 174 8.97 -3.88 -8.54
N THR A 175 9.88 -4.57 -7.87
CA THR A 175 10.50 -5.82 -8.37
C THR A 175 10.20 -6.99 -7.45
N ASP A 176 10.13 -8.20 -8.01
CA ASP A 176 10.02 -9.44 -7.22
C ASP A 176 11.39 -9.95 -6.75
N VAL A 177 12.48 -9.40 -7.28
CA VAL A 177 13.85 -9.91 -7.06
C VAL A 177 14.71 -8.86 -6.36
N PHE A 178 15.01 -9.08 -5.07
CA PHE A 178 15.87 -8.18 -4.30
C PHE A 178 17.34 -8.29 -4.71
N TYR A 179 17.84 -9.51 -4.86
CA TYR A 179 19.21 -9.78 -5.29
C TYR A 179 19.21 -10.11 -6.79
N ASN A 180 19.36 -9.08 -7.62
CA ASN A 180 19.31 -9.20 -9.07
C ASN A 180 20.72 -9.49 -9.62
N ASP A 181 20.88 -10.57 -10.38
CA ASP A 181 22.14 -10.95 -11.00
C ASP A 181 22.56 -10.06 -12.20
N ASN A 182 21.65 -9.27 -12.73
CA ASN A 182 21.94 -8.34 -13.82
C ASN A 182 22.48 -7.00 -13.25
N PRO A 183 23.78 -6.70 -13.41
CA PRO A 183 24.37 -5.46 -12.88
C PRO A 183 23.83 -4.20 -13.57
N GLU A 184 23.28 -4.30 -14.76
CA GLU A 184 22.71 -3.18 -15.52
C GLU A 184 21.21 -2.93 -15.20
N TYR A 185 20.60 -3.76 -14.36
CA TYR A 185 19.17 -3.69 -14.07
C TYR A 185 18.73 -2.29 -13.57
N ASN A 186 19.37 -1.79 -12.54
CA ASN A 186 19.06 -0.50 -11.96
C ASN A 186 19.31 0.66 -12.93
N LYS A 187 20.40 0.57 -13.72
CA LYS A 187 20.75 1.57 -14.71
C LYS A 187 19.73 1.64 -15.84
N ALA A 188 19.19 0.50 -16.27
CA ALA A 188 18.13 0.48 -17.28
C ALA A 188 16.88 1.26 -16.82
N TRP A 189 16.45 1.07 -15.58
CA TRP A 189 15.33 1.82 -14.99
C TRP A 189 15.66 3.30 -14.78
N SER A 190 16.87 3.60 -14.29
CA SER A 190 17.33 4.98 -14.11
C SER A 190 17.35 5.76 -15.42
N ASN A 191 17.77 5.15 -16.52
CA ASN A 191 17.75 5.76 -17.86
C ASN A 191 16.32 6.13 -18.32
N MET A 192 15.29 5.47 -17.77
CA MET A 192 13.89 5.79 -18.03
C MET A 192 13.31 6.82 -17.03
N GLY A 193 14.16 7.38 -16.16
CA GLY A 193 13.77 8.40 -15.19
C GLY A 193 13.14 7.86 -13.91
N VAL A 194 13.26 6.55 -13.64
CA VAL A 194 12.78 5.94 -12.39
C VAL A 194 13.70 6.35 -11.25
N LEU A 195 13.13 6.79 -10.12
CA LEU A 195 13.88 7.37 -9.00
C LEU A 195 14.41 6.32 -8.03
N ALA A 196 13.61 5.30 -7.74
CA ALA A 196 13.94 4.33 -6.71
C ALA A 196 13.34 2.95 -7.01
N VAL A 197 13.91 1.91 -6.40
CA VAL A 197 13.44 0.52 -6.47
C VAL A 197 12.92 0.09 -5.10
N GLU A 198 11.78 -0.59 -5.09
CA GLU A 198 11.14 -1.21 -3.94
C GLU A 198 10.39 -2.48 -4.38
N MET A 199 9.54 -3.09 -3.57
CA MET A 199 8.99 -4.42 -3.88
C MET A 199 7.45 -4.52 -3.80
N GLU A 200 6.71 -3.46 -3.46
CA GLU A 200 5.30 -3.58 -3.09
C GLU A 200 4.33 -2.60 -3.74
N SER A 201 4.77 -1.42 -4.10
CA SER A 201 3.88 -0.29 -4.44
C SER A 201 2.95 -0.56 -5.61
N ALA A 202 3.31 -1.43 -6.54
CA ALA A 202 2.43 -1.81 -7.66
C ALA A 202 1.21 -2.63 -7.23
N ALA A 203 1.21 -3.26 -6.04
CA ALA A 203 0.10 -4.09 -5.59
C ALA A 203 -1.10 -3.31 -5.04
N PRO A 204 -0.96 -2.40 -4.05
CA PRO A 204 -2.11 -1.71 -3.46
C PRO A 204 -2.81 -0.80 -4.46
N VAL A 205 -2.05 -0.15 -5.33
CA VAL A 205 -2.60 0.72 -6.38
C VAL A 205 -3.47 -0.09 -7.36
N SER A 206 -3.16 -1.35 -7.58
CA SER A 206 -3.95 -2.23 -8.45
C SER A 206 -5.34 -2.57 -7.89
N TYR A 207 -5.60 -2.31 -6.61
CA TYR A 207 -6.90 -2.55 -5.96
C TYR A 207 -7.77 -1.30 -5.82
N THR A 208 -7.35 -0.16 -6.33
CA THR A 208 -8.16 1.07 -6.28
C THR A 208 -9.54 0.91 -6.94
N HIS A 209 -9.69 -0.03 -7.88
CA HIS A 209 -10.99 -0.37 -8.47
C HIS A 209 -12.00 -0.94 -7.47
N LEU A 210 -11.57 -1.49 -6.32
CA LEU A 210 -12.48 -1.99 -5.30
C LEU A 210 -13.22 -0.84 -4.58
N ARG A 211 -12.65 0.37 -4.59
CA ARG A 211 -13.28 1.60 -4.06
C ARG A 211 -14.30 2.20 -5.03
N ALA A 212 -14.10 2.02 -6.33
CA ALA A 212 -14.93 2.64 -7.37
C ALA A 212 -16.37 2.10 -7.42
N HIS A 213 -16.68 1.02 -6.72
CA HIS A 213 -18.01 0.42 -6.70
C HIS A 213 -18.94 0.94 -5.59
N GLU A 214 -18.49 1.85 -4.74
CA GLU A 214 -19.32 2.40 -3.64
C GLU A 214 -19.74 3.86 -3.84
N THR A 215 -19.34 4.52 -4.91
CA THR A 215 -19.91 5.81 -5.29
C THR A 215 -21.08 5.59 -6.25
N GLU A 216 -22.22 5.18 -5.74
CA GLU A 216 -23.49 5.51 -6.39
C GLU A 216 -23.71 7.02 -6.25
N LEU A 217 -23.31 7.77 -7.26
CA LEU A 217 -23.78 9.14 -7.45
C LEU A 217 -25.28 9.05 -7.77
N HIS A 218 -26.12 9.25 -6.77
CA HIS A 218 -27.49 9.64 -7.02
C HIS A 218 -27.47 11.09 -7.52
N LEU A 219 -27.61 11.25 -8.83
CA LEU A 219 -27.99 12.52 -9.46
C LEU A 219 -29.50 12.71 -9.34
#